data_c8c83f17f47659dae2b563a4719dd408
#
_entry.id   c8c83f17f47659dae2b563a4719dd408
#
_cell.length_a   1.000
_cell.length_b   1.000
_cell.length_c   1.000
_cell.angle_alpha   90.00
_cell.angle_beta   90.00
_cell.angle_gamma   90.00
#
_symmetry.space_group_name_H-M   'P 1'
#
loop_
_entity.id
_entity.type
_entity.pdbx_description
1 polymer ?
#
loop_
_entity_poly.entity_id
_entity_poly.type
_entity_poly.pdbx_seq_one_letter_code
_entity_poly.pdbx_strand_id
1 'polypeptide(L)'
;MKCEESTGLCKEEGMGRRYDYLIVGAGLYGAVFAHEMKRQGRQVLVIDRRAHIAGNIYTEQVLDIQVHKYGAHIFHTSDRKIWEYVNRFAEFNHYINSPIAYYKGELYNLPFNMNTFSRMWGVMTPAEAKARIAEQIGALQITDPQNLEEQALSLVGTDVYEKLVKGYTEKQWGRDCKELPAFIIKRLPLRFTYDNNYFNDRYQGIPVGGYTAMVEKMLQGIEVRTGVSYREFAVEQETAEGIVVSDHAGNTYRKVVYTGMLDEYFNYSLGHLEYRSLRFETCLLYTSISAFVIVVPPINV
;
A
#
# COMPACT_ATOMS: atom_id res chain seq x y z
N MET A 1 41.50 4.59 65.24
CA MET A 1 41.64 5.18 63.89
C MET A 1 40.96 4.21 62.93
N LYS A 2 39.75 4.55 62.51
CA LYS A 2 38.98 3.77 61.54
C LYS A 2 39.12 4.43 60.17
N CYS A 3 39.67 3.70 59.21
CA CYS A 3 39.63 4.08 57.82
C CYS A 3 38.25 3.70 57.26
N GLU A 4 37.49 4.69 56.79
CA GLU A 4 36.30 4.50 56.02
C GLU A 4 36.68 4.38 54.53
N GLU A 5 36.48 3.20 53.93
CA GLU A 5 36.55 2.97 52.51
C GLU A 5 35.30 3.55 51.86
N SER A 6 35.47 4.66 51.11
CA SER A 6 34.44 5.19 50.23
C SER A 6 34.43 4.38 48.93
N THR A 7 33.40 3.56 48.77
CA THR A 7 33.07 2.89 47.51
C THR A 7 32.66 3.92 46.45
N GLY A 8 33.61 4.31 45.61
CA GLY A 8 33.37 5.08 44.40
C GLY A 8 32.64 4.23 43.38
N LEU A 9 31.31 4.33 43.30
CA LEU A 9 30.56 3.91 42.13
C LEU A 9 30.89 4.86 40.98
N CYS A 10 31.83 4.47 40.16
CA CYS A 10 31.95 5.04 38.82
C CYS A 10 30.64 4.72 38.07
N LYS A 11 29.75 5.72 37.90
CA LYS A 11 28.76 5.64 36.88
C LYS A 11 29.47 5.56 35.55
N GLU A 12 29.51 4.37 34.93
CA GLU A 12 29.80 4.28 33.51
C GLU A 12 28.74 5.13 32.81
N GLU A 13 29.08 6.33 32.40
CA GLU A 13 28.32 7.09 31.41
C GLU A 13 28.35 6.22 30.16
N GLY A 14 27.20 5.54 29.89
CA GLY A 14 27.06 4.61 28.80
C GLY A 14 27.30 5.34 27.48
N MET A 15 28.45 5.05 26.88
CA MET A 15 28.76 5.50 25.54
C MET A 15 27.64 5.02 24.61
N GLY A 16 26.88 5.95 23.99
CA GLY A 16 25.77 5.64 23.10
C GLY A 16 26.19 4.67 22.01
N ARG A 17 25.26 3.81 21.59
CA ARG A 17 25.51 2.82 20.53
C ARG A 17 25.65 3.52 19.18
N ARG A 18 26.45 2.95 18.29
CA ARG A 18 26.56 3.38 16.90
C ARG A 18 25.80 2.42 16.00
N TYR A 19 24.84 2.95 15.25
CA TYR A 19 24.10 2.22 14.23
C TYR A 19 24.54 2.64 12.84
N ASP A 20 24.60 1.68 11.91
CA ASP A 20 24.81 1.99 10.50
C ASP A 20 23.59 2.66 9.90
N TYR A 21 22.39 2.22 10.33
CA TYR A 21 21.12 2.71 9.80
C TYR A 21 20.07 2.94 10.89
N LEU A 22 19.39 4.07 10.80
CA LEU A 22 18.08 4.31 11.37
C LEU A 22 17.05 4.19 10.26
N ILE A 23 16.09 3.26 10.42
CA ILE A 23 15.01 3.07 9.45
C ILE A 23 13.73 3.58 10.08
N VAL A 24 13.12 4.58 9.43
CA VAL A 24 11.88 5.21 9.86
C VAL A 24 10.73 4.64 9.05
N GLY A 25 9.93 3.82 9.68
CA GLY A 25 8.83 3.06 9.12
C GLY A 25 9.09 1.56 9.11
N ALA A 26 8.31 0.81 9.90
CA ALA A 26 8.33 -0.65 9.97
C ALA A 26 7.34 -1.31 8.99
N GLY A 27 7.00 -0.62 7.90
CA GLY A 27 6.24 -1.17 6.77
C GLY A 27 7.07 -2.16 5.95
N LEU A 28 6.51 -2.72 4.88
CA LEU A 28 7.17 -3.74 4.08
C LEU A 28 8.53 -3.26 3.52
N TYR A 29 8.61 -2.03 3.03
CA TYR A 29 9.86 -1.48 2.51
C TYR A 29 10.95 -1.42 3.59
N GLY A 30 10.62 -0.82 4.75
CA GLY A 30 11.56 -0.69 5.86
C GLY A 30 12.00 -2.05 6.42
N ALA A 31 11.08 -3.02 6.51
CA ALA A 31 11.38 -4.36 6.98
C ALA A 31 12.32 -5.12 6.03
N VAL A 32 12.08 -5.05 4.72
CA VAL A 32 12.97 -5.65 3.71
C VAL A 32 14.34 -5.02 3.75
N PHE A 33 14.42 -3.67 3.79
CA PHE A 33 15.70 -2.98 3.87
C PHE A 33 16.46 -3.34 5.15
N ALA A 34 15.78 -3.36 6.30
CA ALA A 34 16.37 -3.74 7.58
C ALA A 34 16.92 -5.17 7.55
N HIS A 35 16.15 -6.11 7.01
CA HIS A 35 16.56 -7.50 6.86
C HIS A 35 17.82 -7.65 6.02
N GLU A 36 17.87 -6.99 4.86
CA GLU A 36 19.03 -7.09 3.96
C GLU A 36 20.27 -6.41 4.54
N MET A 37 20.11 -5.30 5.26
CA MET A 37 21.24 -4.66 5.94
C MET A 37 21.78 -5.51 7.09
N LYS A 38 20.90 -6.11 7.88
CA LYS A 38 21.31 -7.07 8.93
C LYS A 38 22.07 -8.26 8.35
N ARG A 39 21.60 -8.83 7.23
CA ARG A 39 22.31 -9.92 6.53
C ARG A 39 23.73 -9.54 6.10
N GLN A 40 23.98 -8.25 5.87
CA GLN A 40 25.32 -7.70 5.57
C GLN A 40 26.11 -7.33 6.82
N GLY A 41 25.65 -7.72 8.01
CA GLY A 41 26.34 -7.44 9.29
C GLY A 41 26.20 -6.00 9.78
N ARG A 42 25.24 -5.23 9.23
CA ARG A 42 25.03 -3.83 9.64
C ARG A 42 24.21 -3.77 10.92
N GLN A 43 24.53 -2.80 11.76
CA GLN A 43 23.73 -2.46 12.95
C GLN A 43 22.56 -1.57 12.53
N VAL A 44 21.35 -2.02 12.82
CA VAL A 44 20.11 -1.37 12.34
C VAL A 44 19.15 -1.16 13.50
N LEU A 45 18.57 0.01 13.59
CA LEU A 45 17.39 0.31 14.42
C LEU A 45 16.23 0.67 13.50
N VAL A 46 15.06 0.09 13.75
CA VAL A 46 13.80 0.43 13.07
C VAL A 46 12.88 1.15 14.05
N ILE A 47 12.31 2.27 13.65
CA ILE A 47 11.27 2.97 14.42
C ILE A 47 10.00 3.11 13.57
N ASP A 48 8.84 3.10 14.21
CA ASP A 48 7.56 3.39 13.56
C ASP A 48 6.67 4.21 14.48
N ARG A 49 5.99 5.23 13.94
CA ARG A 49 5.04 6.07 14.70
C ARG A 49 3.77 5.32 15.11
N ARG A 50 3.40 4.27 14.39
CA ARG A 50 2.28 3.40 14.76
C ARG A 50 2.69 2.48 15.90
N ALA A 51 1.70 2.02 16.68
CA ALA A 51 1.91 1.07 17.76
C ALA A 51 2.15 -0.37 17.26
N HIS A 52 2.25 -0.58 15.95
CA HIS A 52 2.44 -1.87 15.30
C HIS A 52 3.39 -1.77 14.10
N ILE A 53 3.98 -2.89 13.72
CA ILE A 53 4.77 -3.06 12.50
C ILE A 53 3.87 -3.30 11.27
N ALA A 54 4.45 -3.62 10.14
CA ALA A 54 3.82 -3.96 8.86
C ALA A 54 3.13 -2.77 8.15
N GLY A 55 3.10 -1.58 8.73
CA GLY A 55 2.59 -0.39 8.04
C GLY A 55 1.18 -0.58 7.48
N ASN A 56 0.99 -0.28 6.19
CA ASN A 56 -0.32 -0.41 5.53
C ASN A 56 -0.75 -1.85 5.25
N ILE A 57 0.18 -2.81 5.26
CA ILE A 57 -0.16 -4.24 5.10
C ILE A 57 -0.44 -4.94 6.44
N TYR A 58 -0.60 -4.18 7.52
CA TYR A 58 -0.89 -4.74 8.83
C TYR A 58 -2.15 -5.60 8.82
N THR A 59 -2.01 -6.83 9.32
CA THR A 59 -3.10 -7.78 9.54
C THR A 59 -3.17 -8.14 11.01
N GLU A 60 -4.38 -8.33 11.51
CA GLU A 60 -4.62 -8.89 12.83
C GLU A 60 -5.53 -10.11 12.73
N GLN A 61 -5.32 -11.07 13.59
CA GLN A 61 -6.20 -12.23 13.67
C GLN A 61 -7.39 -11.89 14.57
N VAL A 62 -8.59 -12.01 14.00
CA VAL A 62 -9.84 -11.91 14.75
C VAL A 62 -10.58 -13.23 14.56
N LEU A 63 -10.71 -14.00 15.62
CA LEU A 63 -11.12 -15.42 15.56
C LEU A 63 -10.19 -16.19 14.60
N ASP A 64 -10.75 -16.81 13.56
CA ASP A 64 -9.99 -17.56 12.55
C ASP A 64 -9.76 -16.76 11.25
N ILE A 65 -9.95 -15.44 11.29
CA ILE A 65 -9.85 -14.56 10.11
C ILE A 65 -8.66 -13.62 10.24
N GLN A 66 -7.87 -13.50 9.18
CA GLN A 66 -6.82 -12.48 9.04
C GLN A 66 -7.45 -11.19 8.50
N VAL A 67 -7.64 -10.20 9.36
CA VAL A 67 -8.26 -8.91 9.01
C VAL A 67 -7.19 -7.93 8.53
N HIS A 68 -7.33 -7.44 7.30
CA HIS A 68 -6.48 -6.39 6.74
C HIS A 68 -7.00 -5.02 7.20
N LYS A 69 -6.32 -4.39 8.15
CA LYS A 69 -6.82 -3.16 8.83
C LYS A 69 -6.87 -1.94 7.91
N TYR A 70 -6.02 -1.87 6.90
CA TYR A 70 -5.89 -0.71 6.01
C TYR A 70 -6.24 -1.05 4.56
N GLY A 71 -7.23 -1.93 4.37
CA GLY A 71 -7.67 -2.40 3.06
C GLY A 71 -7.00 -3.69 2.62
N ALA A 72 -7.65 -4.37 1.69
CA ALA A 72 -7.17 -5.64 1.19
C ALA A 72 -5.86 -5.46 0.40
N HIS A 73 -4.85 -6.21 0.78
CA HIS A 73 -3.59 -6.29 0.07
C HIS A 73 -3.41 -7.72 -0.47
N ILE A 74 -3.23 -7.84 -1.77
CA ILE A 74 -2.93 -9.10 -2.44
C ILE A 74 -1.53 -8.96 -3.03
N PHE A 75 -0.61 -9.82 -2.63
CA PHE A 75 0.73 -9.81 -3.19
C PHE A 75 0.70 -10.38 -4.60
N HIS A 76 1.33 -9.67 -5.54
CA HIS A 76 1.46 -10.15 -6.92
C HIS A 76 2.76 -9.65 -7.55
N THR A 77 3.36 -10.47 -8.39
CA THR A 77 4.58 -10.15 -9.14
C THR A 77 4.78 -11.11 -10.30
N SER A 78 5.41 -10.64 -11.37
CA SER A 78 5.92 -11.51 -12.43
C SER A 78 7.40 -11.86 -12.25
N ASP A 79 8.10 -11.20 -11.31
CA ASP A 79 9.49 -11.47 -11.00
C ASP A 79 9.62 -12.68 -10.07
N ARG A 80 10.24 -13.75 -10.61
CA ARG A 80 10.49 -14.98 -9.86
C ARG A 80 11.38 -14.77 -8.63
N LYS A 81 12.37 -13.88 -8.71
CA LYS A 81 13.28 -13.63 -7.58
C LYS A 81 12.55 -12.96 -6.41
N ILE A 82 11.64 -12.02 -6.71
CA ILE A 82 10.81 -11.38 -5.71
C ILE A 82 9.87 -12.41 -5.07
N TRP A 83 9.24 -13.27 -5.88
CA TRP A 83 8.37 -14.34 -5.39
C TRP A 83 9.11 -15.31 -4.47
N GLU A 84 10.28 -15.79 -4.90
CA GLU A 84 11.13 -16.67 -4.09
C GLU A 84 11.64 -15.97 -2.82
N TYR A 85 11.87 -14.65 -2.88
CA TYR A 85 12.29 -13.87 -1.72
C TYR A 85 11.20 -13.84 -0.64
N VAL A 86 9.97 -13.46 -0.98
CA VAL A 86 8.88 -13.35 0.01
C VAL A 86 8.47 -14.70 0.58
N ASN A 87 8.56 -15.76 -0.21
CA ASN A 87 8.28 -17.14 0.23
C ASN A 87 9.28 -17.67 1.27
N ARG A 88 10.39 -17.00 1.51
CA ARG A 88 11.27 -17.32 2.66
C ARG A 88 10.67 -16.93 4.01
N PHE A 89 9.72 -16.01 4.02
CA PHE A 89 9.13 -15.45 5.23
C PHE A 89 7.69 -15.89 5.48
N ALA A 90 6.97 -16.29 4.45
CA ALA A 90 5.62 -16.81 4.56
C ALA A 90 5.31 -17.78 3.44
N GLU A 91 4.47 -18.75 3.69
CA GLU A 91 3.78 -19.51 2.66
C GLU A 91 2.66 -18.65 2.10
N PHE A 92 2.49 -18.63 0.78
CA PHE A 92 1.39 -17.93 0.12
C PHE A 92 0.33 -18.92 -0.33
N ASN A 93 -0.95 -18.56 -0.12
CA ASN A 93 -2.06 -19.33 -0.65
C ASN A 93 -2.20 -19.12 -2.18
N HIS A 94 -3.09 -19.89 -2.80
CA HIS A 94 -3.39 -19.76 -4.23
C HIS A 94 -4.55 -18.79 -4.51
N TYR A 95 -4.66 -17.70 -3.73
CA TYR A 95 -5.71 -16.74 -3.94
C TYR A 95 -5.55 -16.02 -5.28
N ILE A 96 -6.59 -16.10 -6.11
CA ILE A 96 -6.66 -15.37 -7.37
C ILE A 96 -7.63 -14.21 -7.18
N ASN A 97 -7.16 -12.98 -7.38
CA ASN A 97 -8.00 -11.80 -7.26
C ASN A 97 -8.95 -11.71 -8.47
N SER A 98 -10.22 -11.97 -8.23
CA SER A 98 -11.29 -11.94 -9.24
C SER A 98 -12.45 -11.08 -8.74
N PRO A 99 -12.31 -9.75 -8.71
CA PRO A 99 -13.32 -8.85 -8.17
C PRO A 99 -14.59 -8.85 -9.05
N ILE A 100 -15.72 -8.59 -8.40
CA ILE A 100 -17.02 -8.46 -9.04
C ILE A 100 -17.57 -7.07 -8.73
N ALA A 101 -17.99 -6.35 -9.77
CA ALA A 101 -18.69 -5.09 -9.65
C ALA A 101 -20.20 -5.34 -9.58
N TYR A 102 -20.88 -4.62 -8.66
CA TYR A 102 -22.32 -4.58 -8.56
C TYR A 102 -22.82 -3.22 -9.06
N TYR A 103 -23.74 -3.24 -10.01
CA TYR A 103 -24.39 -2.05 -10.54
C TYR A 103 -25.89 -2.27 -10.71
N LYS A 104 -26.71 -1.58 -9.93
CA LYS A 104 -28.18 -1.56 -10.03
C LYS A 104 -28.84 -2.95 -10.22
N GLY A 105 -28.41 -3.93 -9.43
CA GLY A 105 -28.94 -5.31 -9.51
C GLY A 105 -28.19 -6.24 -10.45
N GLU A 106 -27.23 -5.74 -11.22
CA GLU A 106 -26.40 -6.53 -12.14
C GLU A 106 -25.01 -6.77 -11.57
N LEU A 107 -24.45 -7.96 -11.82
CA LEU A 107 -23.09 -8.33 -11.44
C LEU A 107 -22.20 -8.44 -12.69
N TYR A 108 -21.01 -7.83 -12.61
CA TYR A 108 -20.05 -7.84 -13.69
C TYR A 108 -18.67 -8.27 -13.19
N ASN A 109 -17.98 -9.10 -13.96
CA ASN A 109 -16.60 -9.49 -13.67
C ASN A 109 -15.63 -8.34 -13.95
N LEU A 110 -14.58 -8.24 -13.15
CA LEU A 110 -13.44 -7.37 -13.39
C LEU A 110 -12.16 -8.23 -13.50
N PRO A 111 -11.17 -7.80 -14.30
CA PRO A 111 -11.13 -6.61 -15.16
C PRO A 111 -12.17 -6.69 -16.28
N PHE A 112 -12.33 -5.61 -17.06
CA PHE A 112 -13.25 -5.58 -18.21
C PHE A 112 -12.81 -6.62 -19.24
N ASN A 113 -13.45 -7.79 -19.21
CA ASN A 113 -13.09 -8.96 -20.01
C ASN A 113 -14.29 -9.53 -20.76
N MET A 114 -14.14 -10.64 -21.48
CA MET A 114 -15.23 -11.22 -22.23
C MET A 114 -16.43 -11.65 -21.38
N ASN A 115 -16.22 -12.05 -20.09
CA ASN A 115 -17.34 -12.32 -19.20
C ASN A 115 -18.13 -11.04 -18.90
N THR A 116 -17.46 -9.89 -18.74
CA THR A 116 -18.08 -8.58 -18.58
C THR A 116 -18.89 -8.21 -19.79
N PHE A 117 -18.30 -8.34 -21.00
CA PHE A 117 -18.95 -7.97 -22.26
C PHE A 117 -20.11 -8.90 -22.65
N SER A 118 -19.92 -10.21 -22.41
CA SER A 118 -21.02 -11.19 -22.62
C SER A 118 -22.20 -10.90 -21.71
N ARG A 119 -21.95 -10.58 -20.45
CA ARG A 119 -23.00 -10.20 -19.51
C ARG A 119 -23.70 -8.88 -19.88
N MET A 120 -22.93 -7.92 -20.38
CA MET A 120 -23.43 -6.57 -20.71
C MET A 120 -24.21 -6.52 -22.02
N TRP A 121 -23.73 -7.23 -23.06
CA TRP A 121 -24.21 -7.11 -24.43
C TRP A 121 -24.65 -8.43 -25.07
N GLY A 122 -24.49 -9.56 -24.40
CA GLY A 122 -24.81 -10.88 -24.99
C GLY A 122 -23.81 -11.35 -26.07
N VAL A 123 -22.68 -10.68 -26.22
CA VAL A 123 -21.65 -11.04 -27.21
C VAL A 123 -20.84 -12.25 -26.76
N MET A 124 -20.38 -13.06 -27.72
CA MET A 124 -19.66 -14.30 -27.45
C MET A 124 -18.23 -14.27 -27.96
N THR A 125 -17.92 -13.40 -28.90
CA THR A 125 -16.59 -13.34 -29.54
C THR A 125 -15.88 -12.01 -29.29
N PRO A 126 -14.54 -12.00 -29.28
CA PRO A 126 -13.76 -10.76 -29.22
C PRO A 126 -14.07 -9.77 -30.33
N ALA A 127 -14.42 -10.24 -31.53
CA ALA A 127 -14.78 -9.39 -32.65
C ALA A 127 -16.08 -8.61 -32.39
N GLU A 128 -17.11 -9.28 -31.89
CA GLU A 128 -18.39 -8.66 -31.54
C GLU A 128 -18.21 -7.62 -30.41
N ALA A 129 -17.44 -7.96 -29.36
CA ALA A 129 -17.18 -7.04 -28.27
C ALA A 129 -16.43 -5.79 -28.74
N LYS A 130 -15.40 -5.95 -29.57
CA LYS A 130 -14.65 -4.82 -30.17
C LYS A 130 -15.54 -3.96 -31.06
N ALA A 131 -16.41 -4.56 -31.88
CA ALA A 131 -17.34 -3.85 -32.74
C ALA A 131 -18.32 -3.01 -31.92
N ARG A 132 -18.85 -3.58 -30.80
CA ARG A 132 -19.77 -2.87 -29.91
C ARG A 132 -19.12 -1.67 -29.22
N ILE A 133 -17.88 -1.82 -28.78
CA ILE A 133 -17.10 -0.72 -28.19
C ILE A 133 -16.82 0.37 -29.25
N ALA A 134 -16.38 -0.04 -30.44
CA ALA A 134 -16.09 0.90 -31.53
C ALA A 134 -17.32 1.69 -31.98
N GLU A 135 -18.48 1.06 -32.05
CA GLU A 135 -19.76 1.71 -32.35
C GLU A 135 -20.06 2.82 -31.35
N GLN A 136 -19.95 2.54 -30.04
CA GLN A 136 -20.20 3.52 -28.99
C GLN A 136 -19.20 4.68 -29.01
N ILE A 137 -17.90 4.38 -29.16
CA ILE A 137 -16.86 5.40 -29.28
C ILE A 137 -17.09 6.28 -30.50
N GLY A 138 -17.39 5.68 -31.67
CA GLY A 138 -17.65 6.39 -32.90
C GLY A 138 -18.86 7.34 -32.81
N ALA A 139 -19.90 6.96 -32.08
CA ALA A 139 -21.06 7.80 -31.86
C ALA A 139 -20.76 9.07 -31.01
N LEU A 140 -19.75 9.04 -30.16
CA LEU A 140 -19.38 10.14 -29.25
C LEU A 140 -18.52 11.23 -29.92
N GLN A 141 -17.79 10.89 -30.99
CA GLN A 141 -16.91 11.80 -31.74
C GLN A 141 -15.89 12.57 -30.88
N ILE A 142 -15.44 12.00 -29.76
CA ILE A 142 -14.44 12.61 -28.87
C ILE A 142 -13.05 12.39 -29.47
N THR A 143 -12.40 13.49 -29.91
CA THR A 143 -11.06 13.44 -30.52
C THR A 143 -9.96 13.95 -29.60
N ASP A 144 -10.29 14.87 -28.68
CA ASP A 144 -9.36 15.48 -27.73
C ASP A 144 -10.01 15.54 -26.34
N PRO A 145 -9.91 14.47 -25.52
CA PRO A 145 -10.57 14.42 -24.22
C PRO A 145 -10.02 15.47 -23.24
N GLN A 146 -10.87 16.33 -22.69
CA GLN A 146 -10.50 17.43 -21.79
C GLN A 146 -10.56 17.01 -20.30
N ASN A 147 -11.30 15.97 -19.97
CA ASN A 147 -11.52 15.50 -18.61
C ASN A 147 -11.56 13.97 -18.56
N LEU A 148 -11.65 13.43 -17.33
CA LEU A 148 -11.64 11.98 -17.09
C LEU A 148 -12.84 11.27 -17.74
N GLU A 149 -14.04 11.89 -17.73
CA GLU A 149 -15.23 11.32 -18.37
C GLU A 149 -15.00 11.12 -19.87
N GLU A 150 -14.60 12.18 -20.58
CA GLU A 150 -14.32 12.12 -22.02
C GLU A 150 -13.21 11.14 -22.35
N GLN A 151 -12.15 11.09 -21.54
CA GLN A 151 -11.06 10.15 -21.71
C GLN A 151 -11.55 8.69 -21.53
N ALA A 152 -12.35 8.41 -20.51
CA ALA A 152 -12.90 7.07 -20.29
C ALA A 152 -13.84 6.67 -21.41
N LEU A 153 -14.77 7.55 -21.80
CA LEU A 153 -15.72 7.32 -22.90
C LEU A 153 -15.00 7.03 -24.24
N SER A 154 -13.91 7.74 -24.52
CA SER A 154 -13.10 7.50 -25.73
C SER A 154 -12.33 6.17 -25.72
N LEU A 155 -12.15 5.55 -24.54
CA LEU A 155 -11.42 4.30 -24.39
C LEU A 155 -12.35 3.07 -24.36
N VAL A 156 -13.50 3.16 -23.70
CA VAL A 156 -14.32 1.98 -23.38
C VAL A 156 -15.78 2.09 -23.82
N GLY A 157 -16.22 3.26 -24.32
CA GLY A 157 -17.60 3.52 -24.70
C GLY A 157 -18.51 3.82 -23.50
N THR A 158 -19.78 4.13 -23.80
CA THR A 158 -20.74 4.63 -22.81
C THR A 158 -21.12 3.56 -21.77
N ASP A 159 -21.43 2.33 -22.20
CA ASP A 159 -21.97 1.32 -21.28
C ASP A 159 -20.95 0.92 -20.19
N VAL A 160 -19.69 0.70 -20.57
CA VAL A 160 -18.64 0.36 -19.63
C VAL A 160 -18.32 1.54 -18.71
N TYR A 161 -18.28 2.75 -19.26
CA TYR A 161 -18.07 3.97 -18.47
C TYR A 161 -19.16 4.15 -17.41
N GLU A 162 -20.41 4.19 -17.82
CA GLU A 162 -21.54 4.46 -16.90
C GLU A 162 -21.72 3.37 -15.83
N LYS A 163 -21.56 2.09 -16.21
CA LYS A 163 -21.82 0.97 -15.29
C LYS A 163 -20.64 0.67 -14.37
N LEU A 164 -19.40 0.83 -14.83
CA LEU A 164 -18.25 0.24 -14.15
C LEU A 164 -17.13 1.23 -13.82
N VAL A 165 -17.07 2.41 -14.45
CA VAL A 165 -16.02 3.39 -14.22
C VAL A 165 -16.50 4.58 -13.41
N LYS A 166 -17.57 5.23 -13.84
CA LYS A 166 -18.08 6.48 -13.28
C LYS A 166 -18.29 6.43 -11.78
N GLY A 167 -19.22 5.58 -11.32
CA GLY A 167 -19.59 5.53 -9.91
C GLY A 167 -18.44 5.13 -8.98
N TYR A 168 -17.55 4.24 -9.43
CA TYR A 168 -16.34 3.90 -8.68
C TYR A 168 -15.38 5.09 -8.58
N THR A 169 -15.15 5.78 -9.70
CA THR A 169 -14.23 6.92 -9.76
C THR A 169 -14.73 8.09 -8.92
N GLU A 170 -16.00 8.47 -9.09
CA GLU A 170 -16.61 9.55 -8.30
C GLU A 170 -16.58 9.25 -6.80
N LYS A 171 -16.87 8.01 -6.40
CA LYS A 171 -16.74 7.58 -5.00
C LYS A 171 -15.30 7.70 -4.49
N GLN A 172 -14.31 7.30 -5.28
CA GLN A 172 -12.90 7.34 -4.87
C GLN A 172 -12.35 8.77 -4.80
N TRP A 173 -12.83 9.66 -5.66
CA TRP A 173 -12.33 11.02 -5.76
C TRP A 173 -13.19 12.05 -5.01
N GLY A 174 -14.42 11.69 -4.63
CA GLY A 174 -15.39 12.62 -4.02
C GLY A 174 -15.77 13.78 -4.95
N ARG A 175 -15.57 13.62 -6.27
CA ARG A 175 -15.78 14.66 -7.30
C ARG A 175 -16.35 14.03 -8.57
N ASP A 176 -17.08 14.84 -9.35
CA ASP A 176 -17.58 14.43 -10.67
C ASP A 176 -16.41 14.12 -11.62
N CYS A 177 -16.58 13.09 -12.46
CA CYS A 177 -15.58 12.72 -13.45
C CYS A 177 -15.23 13.84 -14.44
N LYS A 178 -16.14 14.77 -14.68
CA LYS A 178 -15.92 15.94 -15.54
C LYS A 178 -14.96 16.98 -14.94
N GLU A 179 -14.82 16.98 -13.62
CA GLU A 179 -13.90 17.88 -12.91
C GLU A 179 -12.52 17.27 -12.71
N LEU A 180 -12.34 16.01 -13.08
CA LEU A 180 -11.09 15.28 -12.92
C LEU A 180 -10.26 15.34 -14.21
N PRO A 181 -8.93 15.54 -14.12
CA PRO A 181 -8.06 15.57 -15.29
C PRO A 181 -8.06 14.27 -16.09
N ALA A 182 -8.03 14.35 -17.41
CA ALA A 182 -8.01 13.19 -18.31
C ALA A 182 -6.84 12.22 -18.04
N PHE A 183 -5.68 12.74 -17.61
CA PHE A 183 -4.48 11.91 -17.39
C PHE A 183 -4.62 10.86 -16.27
N ILE A 184 -5.62 10.99 -15.38
CA ILE A 184 -5.89 10.02 -14.31
C ILE A 184 -6.22 8.65 -14.90
N ILE A 185 -6.94 8.62 -16.03
CA ILE A 185 -7.23 7.40 -16.78
C ILE A 185 -6.55 7.46 -18.16
N LYS A 186 -5.24 7.19 -18.18
CA LYS A 186 -4.53 7.12 -19.48
C LYS A 186 -4.91 5.90 -20.32
N ARG A 187 -5.32 4.84 -19.69
CA ARG A 187 -5.77 3.57 -20.31
C ARG A 187 -6.62 2.78 -19.32
N LEU A 188 -7.65 2.18 -19.84
CA LEU A 188 -8.45 1.17 -19.15
C LEU A 188 -8.13 -0.19 -19.78
N PRO A 189 -7.71 -1.20 -19.01
CA PRO A 189 -7.32 -2.48 -19.55
C PRO A 189 -8.54 -3.29 -20.02
N LEU A 190 -8.84 -3.24 -21.32
CA LEU A 190 -9.81 -4.12 -21.95
C LEU A 190 -9.12 -5.45 -22.29
N ARG A 191 -9.71 -6.54 -21.86
CA ARG A 191 -9.23 -7.91 -22.17
C ARG A 191 -10.28 -8.66 -22.98
N PHE A 192 -9.86 -9.15 -24.15
CA PHE A 192 -10.73 -9.91 -25.03
C PHE A 192 -10.52 -11.43 -24.84
N THR A 193 -10.45 -11.84 -23.58
CA THR A 193 -10.33 -13.23 -23.11
C THR A 193 -11.33 -13.47 -21.99
N TYR A 194 -11.68 -14.73 -21.72
CA TYR A 194 -12.56 -15.14 -20.62
C TYR A 194 -11.79 -15.38 -19.30
N ASP A 195 -10.77 -14.58 -19.04
CA ASP A 195 -9.95 -14.66 -17.83
C ASP A 195 -10.37 -13.60 -16.81
N ASN A 196 -10.81 -14.04 -15.63
CA ASN A 196 -11.23 -13.19 -14.52
C ASN A 196 -10.09 -12.82 -13.57
N ASN A 197 -8.87 -13.27 -13.80
CA ASN A 197 -7.74 -12.87 -13.00
C ASN A 197 -7.49 -11.37 -13.16
N TYR A 198 -7.62 -10.61 -12.07
CA TYR A 198 -7.45 -9.15 -12.11
C TYR A 198 -6.02 -8.74 -12.47
N PHE A 199 -5.04 -9.46 -11.95
CA PHE A 199 -3.63 -9.18 -12.21
C PHE A 199 -3.13 -9.92 -13.46
N ASN A 200 -2.18 -9.32 -14.17
CA ASN A 200 -1.45 -9.97 -15.26
C ASN A 200 -0.19 -10.69 -14.78
N ASP A 201 0.10 -10.62 -13.49
CA ASP A 201 1.30 -11.19 -12.91
C ASP A 201 1.24 -12.71 -12.81
N ARG A 202 2.40 -13.33 -12.97
CA ARG A 202 2.53 -14.80 -12.94
C ARG A 202 2.27 -15.38 -11.55
N TYR A 203 2.64 -14.64 -10.51
CA TYR A 203 2.52 -15.07 -9.12
C TYR A 203 1.59 -14.12 -8.37
N GLN A 204 0.70 -14.66 -7.56
CA GLN A 204 -0.14 -13.90 -6.68
C GLN A 204 -0.60 -14.76 -5.50
N GLY A 205 -0.98 -14.13 -4.41
CA GLY A 205 -1.48 -14.81 -3.22
C GLY A 205 -1.51 -13.90 -2.01
N ILE A 206 -2.01 -14.45 -0.92
CA ILE A 206 -2.03 -13.82 0.40
C ILE A 206 -1.21 -14.70 1.34
N PRO A 207 -0.33 -14.13 2.19
CA PRO A 207 0.47 -14.94 3.09
C PRO A 207 -0.41 -15.65 4.12
N VAL A 208 -0.19 -16.95 4.26
CA VAL A 208 -0.82 -17.76 5.30
C VAL A 208 -0.34 -17.26 6.67
N GLY A 209 -1.28 -16.99 7.57
CA GLY A 209 -0.98 -16.36 8.87
C GLY A 209 -0.88 -14.83 8.83
N GLY A 210 -1.13 -14.21 7.66
CA GLY A 210 -1.19 -12.76 7.49
C GLY A 210 0.15 -12.07 7.22
N TYR A 211 0.06 -10.83 6.79
CA TYR A 211 1.25 -10.02 6.46
C TYR A 211 2.07 -9.62 7.69
N THR A 212 1.43 -9.41 8.83
CA THR A 212 2.14 -9.02 10.06
C THR A 212 3.14 -10.10 10.46
N ALA A 213 2.74 -11.37 10.46
CA ALA A 213 3.63 -12.50 10.76
C ALA A 213 4.80 -12.62 9.76
N MET A 214 4.56 -12.31 8.48
CA MET A 214 5.61 -12.25 7.46
C MET A 214 6.64 -11.16 7.77
N VAL A 215 6.18 -9.95 8.13
CA VAL A 215 7.04 -8.82 8.48
C VAL A 215 7.79 -9.08 9.79
N GLU A 216 7.17 -9.71 10.79
CA GLU A 216 7.83 -10.14 12.02
C GLU A 216 9.04 -11.03 11.74
N LYS A 217 8.89 -12.00 10.84
CA LYS A 217 10.01 -12.85 10.43
C LYS A 217 11.13 -12.07 9.72
N MET A 218 10.79 -11.07 8.90
CA MET A 218 11.78 -10.19 8.27
C MET A 218 12.56 -9.39 9.31
N LEU A 219 11.90 -8.93 10.36
CA LEU A 219 12.47 -8.11 11.42
C LEU A 219 13.08 -8.95 12.57
N GLN A 220 13.08 -10.27 12.49
CA GLN A 220 13.59 -11.13 13.54
C GLN A 220 15.04 -10.80 13.91
N GLY A 221 15.26 -10.50 15.21
CA GLY A 221 16.56 -10.13 15.76
C GLY A 221 17.07 -8.75 15.30
N ILE A 222 16.21 -7.88 14.82
CA ILE A 222 16.45 -6.45 14.60
C ILE A 222 15.74 -5.70 15.71
N GLU A 223 16.39 -4.67 16.26
CA GLU A 223 15.76 -3.80 17.24
C GLU A 223 14.69 -2.94 16.56
N VAL A 224 13.45 -3.05 17.05
CA VAL A 224 12.29 -2.31 16.53
C VAL A 224 11.61 -1.57 17.69
N ARG A 225 11.32 -0.29 17.50
CA ARG A 225 10.58 0.54 18.46
C ARG A 225 9.34 1.11 17.77
N THR A 226 8.17 0.69 18.22
CA THR A 226 6.87 1.17 17.75
C THR A 226 6.34 2.28 18.65
N GLY A 227 5.37 3.09 18.14
CA GLY A 227 4.85 4.26 18.86
C GLY A 227 5.87 5.40 18.96
N VAL A 228 6.85 5.45 18.06
CA VAL A 228 7.96 6.40 18.09
C VAL A 228 7.97 7.24 16.83
N SER A 229 7.74 8.53 16.96
CA SER A 229 7.86 9.50 15.86
C SER A 229 9.32 9.89 15.63
N TYR A 230 9.73 9.99 14.37
CA TYR A 230 11.09 10.41 14.01
C TYR A 230 11.45 11.78 14.61
N ARG A 231 10.53 12.74 14.58
CA ARG A 231 10.75 14.09 15.09
C ARG A 231 10.97 14.17 16.60
N GLU A 232 10.34 13.27 17.34
CA GLU A 232 10.50 13.17 18.78
C GLU A 232 11.72 12.35 19.18
N PHE A 233 12.13 11.46 18.29
CA PHE A 233 13.22 10.51 18.52
C PHE A 233 14.58 11.06 18.11
N ALA A 234 14.68 11.65 16.91
CA ALA A 234 15.93 12.03 16.29
C ALA A 234 16.33 13.48 16.60
N VAL A 235 17.60 13.66 16.90
CA VAL A 235 18.26 14.96 17.00
C VAL A 235 19.18 15.09 15.82
N GLU A 236 18.89 16.03 14.92
CA GLU A 236 19.71 16.36 13.76
C GLU A 236 20.64 17.51 14.08
N GLN A 237 21.93 17.36 13.80
CA GLN A 237 22.93 18.40 14.00
C GLN A 237 23.71 18.62 12.70
N GLU A 238 23.69 19.85 12.19
CA GLU A 238 24.52 20.23 11.05
C GLU A 238 25.98 20.34 11.49
N THR A 239 26.87 19.72 10.72
CA THR A 239 28.34 19.78 10.88
C THR A 239 28.99 20.14 9.56
N ALA A 240 30.27 20.44 9.58
CA ALA A 240 31.03 20.70 8.34
C ALA A 240 31.05 19.51 7.36
N GLU A 241 30.82 18.29 7.88
CA GLU A 241 30.82 17.05 7.09
C GLU A 241 29.41 16.59 6.68
N GLY A 242 28.36 17.33 7.07
CA GLY A 242 26.94 17.01 6.80
C GLY A 242 26.10 16.89 8.07
N ILE A 243 24.92 16.30 7.92
CA ILE A 243 23.98 16.11 9.03
C ILE A 243 24.36 14.85 9.82
N VAL A 244 24.60 15.01 11.11
CA VAL A 244 24.74 13.92 12.08
C VAL A 244 23.39 13.70 12.77
N VAL A 245 22.94 12.47 12.80
CA VAL A 245 21.70 12.08 13.48
C VAL A 245 22.01 11.28 14.73
N SER A 246 21.44 11.69 15.84
CA SER A 246 21.49 11.01 17.14
C SER A 246 20.10 10.88 17.75
N ASP A 247 20.00 10.14 18.87
CA ASP A 247 18.81 10.14 19.71
C ASP A 247 19.12 10.73 21.12
N HIS A 248 18.08 10.92 21.92
CA HIS A 248 18.20 11.47 23.26
C HIS A 248 18.97 10.56 24.25
N ALA A 249 19.21 9.29 23.89
CA ALA A 249 20.05 8.36 24.65
C ALA A 249 21.54 8.40 24.24
N GLY A 250 21.90 9.29 23.32
CA GLY A 250 23.27 9.45 22.81
C GLY A 250 23.67 8.42 21.75
N ASN A 251 22.75 7.60 21.23
CA ASN A 251 23.04 6.73 20.11
C ASN A 251 23.20 7.56 18.83
N THR A 252 24.07 7.11 17.93
CA THR A 252 24.35 7.81 16.66
C THR A 252 24.03 6.92 15.46
N TYR A 253 23.57 7.54 14.37
CA TYR A 253 23.11 6.88 13.15
C TYR A 253 23.87 7.42 11.95
N ARG A 254 24.57 6.52 11.23
CA ARG A 254 25.36 6.91 10.06
C ARG A 254 24.49 7.31 8.88
N LYS A 255 23.35 6.65 8.70
CA LYS A 255 22.39 6.94 7.63
C LYS A 255 20.96 6.77 8.14
N VAL A 256 20.05 7.60 7.63
CA VAL A 256 18.62 7.48 7.86
C VAL A 256 17.94 7.05 6.57
N VAL A 257 17.06 6.04 6.67
CA VAL A 257 16.16 5.63 5.61
C VAL A 257 14.74 6.00 6.04
N TYR A 258 14.25 7.10 5.49
CA TYR A 258 12.94 7.63 5.85
C TYR A 258 11.88 7.14 4.86
N THR A 259 10.86 6.43 5.35
CA THR A 259 9.75 5.89 4.54
C THR A 259 8.41 6.57 4.82
N GLY A 260 8.43 7.67 5.57
CA GLY A 260 7.27 8.50 5.86
C GLY A 260 6.94 9.50 4.74
N MET A 261 6.09 10.46 5.03
CA MET A 261 5.71 11.49 4.08
C MET A 261 6.87 12.46 3.83
N LEU A 262 7.20 12.69 2.56
CA LEU A 262 8.37 13.46 2.17
C LEU A 262 8.26 14.94 2.60
N ASP A 263 7.11 15.53 2.40
CA ASP A 263 6.81 16.91 2.79
C ASP A 263 6.82 17.09 4.32
N GLU A 264 6.35 16.10 5.07
CA GLU A 264 6.47 16.06 6.53
C GLU A 264 7.93 16.06 6.98
N TYR A 265 8.81 15.28 6.32
CA TYR A 265 10.24 15.25 6.63
C TYR A 265 10.86 16.65 6.48
N PHE A 266 10.53 17.38 5.43
CA PHE A 266 11.01 18.74 5.17
C PHE A 266 10.17 19.86 5.85
N ASN A 267 9.38 19.54 6.88
CA ASN A 267 8.55 20.53 7.60
C ASN A 267 7.61 21.32 6.70
N TYR A 268 7.16 20.72 5.59
CA TYR A 268 6.30 21.38 4.60
C TYR A 268 6.89 22.68 4.05
N SER A 269 8.22 22.81 4.05
CA SER A 269 8.94 24.04 3.63
C SER A 269 8.66 24.47 2.19
N LEU A 270 8.27 23.53 1.31
CA LEU A 270 7.85 23.78 -0.07
C LEU A 270 6.33 23.60 -0.27
N GLY A 271 5.56 23.60 0.83
CA GLY A 271 4.13 23.32 0.83
C GLY A 271 3.80 21.85 1.00
N HIS A 272 2.49 21.54 1.08
CA HIS A 272 1.98 20.20 1.21
C HIS A 272 1.96 19.47 -0.13
N LEU A 273 2.38 18.23 -0.15
CA LEU A 273 2.12 17.33 -1.27
C LEU A 273 0.66 16.84 -1.19
N GLU A 274 0.03 16.67 -2.33
CA GLU A 274 -1.34 16.16 -2.37
C GLU A 274 -1.35 14.64 -2.13
N TYR A 275 -1.85 14.23 -0.97
CA TYR A 275 -2.07 12.84 -0.60
C TYR A 275 -3.56 12.51 -0.59
N ARG A 276 -3.86 11.21 -0.71
CA ARG A 276 -5.20 10.71 -0.52
C ARG A 276 -5.34 10.07 0.85
N SER A 277 -6.25 10.64 1.64
CA SER A 277 -6.62 10.09 2.94
C SER A 277 -7.78 9.12 2.77
N LEU A 278 -7.71 7.95 3.43
CA LEU A 278 -8.77 6.97 3.47
C LEU A 278 -9.29 6.85 4.90
N ARG A 279 -10.62 6.84 5.04
CA ARG A 279 -11.29 6.48 6.28
C ARG A 279 -11.83 5.05 6.15
N PHE A 280 -11.46 4.19 7.10
CA PHE A 280 -11.94 2.82 7.15
C PHE A 280 -13.07 2.71 8.19
N GLU A 281 -14.21 2.17 7.77
CA GLU A 281 -15.32 1.85 8.64
C GLU A 281 -15.51 0.33 8.65
N THR A 282 -15.50 -0.26 9.85
CA THR A 282 -15.73 -1.70 10.01
C THR A 282 -17.23 -1.96 10.06
N CYS A 283 -17.72 -2.82 9.18
CA CYS A 283 -19.09 -3.30 9.19
C CYS A 283 -19.09 -4.82 9.38
N LEU A 284 -19.84 -5.29 10.39
CA LEU A 284 -20.06 -6.71 10.63
C LEU A 284 -21.39 -7.11 10.02
N LEU A 285 -21.36 -7.97 9.01
CA LEU A 285 -22.57 -8.52 8.40
C LEU A 285 -22.86 -9.90 9.01
N TYR A 286 -23.94 -9.99 9.76
CA TYR A 286 -24.32 -11.23 10.47
C TYR A 286 -24.81 -12.37 9.54
N THR A 287 -25.03 -12.10 8.26
CA THR A 287 -25.55 -13.06 7.28
C THR A 287 -24.46 -13.79 6.47
N SER A 288 -23.21 -13.36 6.60
CA SER A 288 -22.05 -14.07 6.02
C SER A 288 -20.83 -13.89 6.93
N ILE A 289 -20.00 -14.92 7.04
CA ILE A 289 -18.75 -14.91 7.82
C ILE A 289 -17.67 -14.01 7.16
N SER A 290 -18.07 -13.05 6.36
CA SER A 290 -17.17 -12.15 5.64
C SER A 290 -17.18 -10.78 6.30
N ALA A 291 -16.05 -10.36 6.86
CA ALA A 291 -15.83 -8.98 7.24
C ALA A 291 -15.51 -8.15 5.99
N PHE A 292 -16.34 -7.15 5.70
CA PHE A 292 -16.08 -6.19 4.64
C PHE A 292 -15.48 -4.92 5.24
N VAL A 293 -14.34 -4.50 4.74
CA VAL A 293 -13.83 -3.16 4.97
C VAL A 293 -14.43 -2.24 3.91
N ILE A 294 -15.30 -1.34 4.34
CA ILE A 294 -15.84 -0.33 3.44
C ILE A 294 -14.87 0.85 3.44
N VAL A 295 -14.25 1.09 2.29
CA VAL A 295 -13.45 2.30 2.08
C VAL A 295 -14.42 3.46 1.83
N VAL A 296 -14.50 4.40 2.75
CA VAL A 296 -15.27 5.63 2.59
C VAL A 296 -14.35 6.68 1.96
N PRO A 297 -14.79 7.41 0.92
CA PRO A 297 -13.96 8.44 0.31
C PRO A 297 -13.57 9.52 1.34
N PRO A 298 -12.46 10.23 1.10
CA PRO A 298 -12.00 11.29 1.99
C PRO A 298 -13.09 12.34 2.15
N ILE A 299 -13.33 12.77 3.38
CA ILE A 299 -14.05 14.01 3.65
C ILE A 299 -13.08 15.12 3.32
N ASN A 300 -13.43 15.98 2.35
CA ASN A 300 -12.69 17.22 2.14
C ASN A 300 -12.80 18.04 3.44
N VAL A 301 -11.68 18.21 4.12
CA VAL A 301 -11.50 19.18 5.22
C VAL A 301 -10.76 20.36 4.64
#